data_30a3c4216c0ed049cb74411abc015e8e
#
_entry.id   30a3c4216c0ed049cb74411abc015e8e
#
_cell.length_a   1.000
_cell.length_b   1.000
_cell.length_c   1.000
_cell.angle_alpha   90.00
_cell.angle_beta   90.00
_cell.angle_gamma   90.00
#
_symmetry.space_group_name_H-M   'P 1'
#
loop_
_entity.id
_entity.type
_entity.pdbx_description
1 polymer ?
#
loop_
_entity_poly.entity_id
_entity_poly.type
_entity_poly.pdbx_seq_one_letter_code
_entity_poly.pdbx_strand_id
1 'polypeptide(L)'
;MDSSLPLTASQALALGNPAMCLLFVLGFACLWAHERPRTYLLLYAAAFAAYAAGTLLRIFDQPGATGDDLAAAVLYVGSALLLARGLLARCGVDAEGSPLGALGIAILVLLLHFHIMQNDVPAFAYTLGVGMGALLLLAWMRLGKLRRGAAADQVLYW
;
A
#
# COMPACT_ATOMS: atom_id res chain seq x y z
N MET A 1 -2.54 29.06 -27.63
CA MET A 1 -3.56 28.03 -27.35
C MET A 1 -3.31 27.58 -25.91
N ASP A 2 -3.92 28.28 -24.94
CA ASP A 2 -3.78 27.95 -23.53
C ASP A 2 -4.70 26.79 -23.20
N SER A 3 -4.13 25.57 -23.16
CA SER A 3 -4.83 24.33 -22.76
C SER A 3 -4.72 24.07 -21.25
N SER A 4 -4.69 25.12 -20.43
CA SER A 4 -4.84 24.99 -18.99
C SER A 4 -6.34 24.80 -18.67
N LEU A 5 -6.83 23.55 -18.85
CA LEU A 5 -8.14 23.20 -18.30
C LEU A 5 -8.09 23.38 -16.78
N PRO A 6 -8.92 24.23 -16.19
CA PRO A 6 -8.93 24.39 -14.75
C PRO A 6 -9.31 23.05 -14.12
N LEU A 7 -8.50 22.60 -13.14
CA LEU A 7 -8.81 21.43 -12.33
C LEU A 7 -10.22 21.59 -11.77
N THR A 8 -11.06 20.59 -11.97
CA THR A 8 -12.39 20.58 -11.36
C THR A 8 -12.27 20.54 -9.83
N ALA A 9 -13.23 21.10 -9.11
CA ALA A 9 -13.21 21.09 -7.65
C ALA A 9 -13.08 19.67 -7.07
N SER A 10 -13.66 18.66 -7.74
CA SER A 10 -13.52 17.25 -7.37
C SER A 10 -12.11 16.72 -7.56
N GLN A 11 -11.43 17.10 -8.64
CA GLN A 11 -10.02 16.72 -8.86
C GLN A 11 -9.08 17.39 -7.85
N ALA A 12 -9.34 18.66 -7.51
CA ALA A 12 -8.57 19.35 -6.48
C ALA A 12 -8.70 18.68 -5.11
N LEU A 13 -9.91 18.25 -4.72
CA LEU A 13 -10.14 17.49 -3.49
C LEU A 13 -9.49 16.10 -3.54
N ALA A 14 -9.55 15.42 -4.70
CA ALA A 14 -8.93 14.10 -4.88
C ALA A 14 -7.41 14.16 -4.76
N LEU A 15 -6.77 15.27 -5.14
CA LEU A 15 -5.31 15.48 -5.00
C LEU A 15 -4.87 15.64 -3.53
N GLY A 16 -5.77 15.93 -2.61
CA GLY A 16 -5.45 16.01 -1.18
C GLY A 16 -4.88 14.71 -0.62
N ASN A 17 -5.43 13.56 -1.03
CA ASN A 17 -4.96 12.25 -0.57
C ASN A 17 -3.52 11.92 -1.01
N PRO A 18 -3.13 11.98 -2.29
CA PRO A 18 -1.76 11.74 -2.70
C PRO A 18 -0.79 12.80 -2.13
N ALA A 19 -1.21 14.06 -1.96
CA ALA A 19 -0.38 15.07 -1.32
C ALA A 19 -0.02 14.72 0.13
N MET A 20 -0.99 14.25 0.92
CA MET A 20 -0.74 13.74 2.28
C MET A 20 0.20 12.54 2.27
N CYS A 21 0.04 11.60 1.34
CA CYS A 21 0.95 10.46 1.21
C CYS A 21 2.38 10.90 0.89
N LEU A 22 2.57 11.89 0.02
CA LEU A 22 3.89 12.45 -0.28
C LEU A 22 4.54 13.11 0.93
N LEU A 23 3.77 13.78 1.79
CA LEU A 23 4.28 14.30 3.07
C LEU A 23 4.80 13.16 3.97
N PHE A 24 4.08 12.03 4.06
CA PHE A 24 4.58 10.86 4.78
C PHE A 24 5.84 10.26 4.15
N VAL A 25 5.93 10.22 2.82
CA VAL A 25 7.15 9.79 2.11
C VAL A 25 8.34 10.64 2.53
N LEU A 26 8.20 11.96 2.48
CA LEU A 26 9.24 12.89 2.89
C LEU A 26 9.60 12.73 4.36
N GLY A 27 8.60 12.63 5.25
CA GLY A 27 8.81 12.43 6.68
C GLY A 27 9.60 11.16 6.98
N PHE A 28 9.21 10.02 6.40
CA PHE A 28 9.92 8.76 6.61
C PHE A 28 11.31 8.75 5.96
N ALA A 29 11.48 9.38 4.80
CA ALA A 29 12.78 9.51 4.16
C ALA A 29 13.74 10.38 4.98
N CYS A 30 13.26 11.50 5.54
CA CYS A 30 14.04 12.36 6.44
C CYS A 30 14.43 11.61 7.73
N LEU A 31 13.49 10.88 8.35
CA LEU A 31 13.78 10.05 9.52
C LEU A 31 14.81 8.98 9.21
N TRP A 32 14.69 8.30 8.07
CA TRP A 32 15.67 7.32 7.65
C TRP A 32 17.04 7.94 7.40
N ALA A 33 17.11 9.12 6.79
CA ALA A 33 18.39 9.80 6.56
C ALA A 33 19.11 10.15 7.89
N HIS A 34 18.34 10.41 8.94
CA HIS A 34 18.85 10.68 10.29
C HIS A 34 19.20 9.39 11.04
N GLU A 35 18.38 8.33 10.92
CA GLU A 35 18.49 7.05 11.63
C GLU A 35 18.76 5.90 10.64
N ARG A 36 19.85 5.98 9.87
CA ARG A 36 20.21 5.07 8.77
C ARG A 36 20.05 3.55 9.00
N PRO A 37 20.22 2.95 10.21
CA PRO A 37 20.09 1.51 10.37
C PRO A 37 18.63 0.99 10.29
N ARG A 38 17.61 1.87 10.26
CA ARG A 38 16.20 1.47 10.34
C ARG A 38 15.57 1.30 8.97
N THR A 39 15.83 0.18 8.31
CA THR A 39 15.33 -0.13 6.96
C THR A 39 13.80 -0.14 6.83
N TYR A 40 13.06 -0.39 7.92
CA TYR A 40 11.59 -0.35 7.90
C TYR A 40 11.03 1.04 7.57
N LEU A 41 11.77 2.14 7.84
CA LEU A 41 11.36 3.49 7.45
C LEU A 41 11.31 3.66 5.92
N LEU A 42 12.27 3.05 5.20
CA LEU A 42 12.23 3.03 3.74
C LEU A 42 11.05 2.22 3.21
N LEU A 43 10.69 1.12 3.86
CA LEU A 43 9.52 0.33 3.47
C LEU A 43 8.24 1.14 3.63
N TYR A 44 8.12 1.94 4.70
CA TYR A 44 6.99 2.85 4.87
C TYR A 44 6.98 3.95 3.81
N ALA A 45 8.12 4.61 3.56
CA ALA A 45 8.22 5.62 2.51
C ALA A 45 7.83 5.03 1.14
N ALA A 46 8.34 3.85 0.78
CA ALA A 46 8.02 3.16 -0.46
C ALA A 46 6.52 2.77 -0.54
N ALA A 47 5.93 2.33 0.57
CA ALA A 47 4.51 2.01 0.64
C ALA A 47 3.63 3.23 0.34
N PHE A 48 3.90 4.36 0.98
CA PHE A 48 3.14 5.59 0.74
C PHE A 48 3.40 6.17 -0.66
N ALA A 49 4.62 6.04 -1.20
CA ALA A 49 4.93 6.44 -2.57
C ALA A 49 4.14 5.59 -3.59
N ALA A 50 4.10 4.27 -3.41
CA ALA A 50 3.33 3.37 -4.27
C ALA A 50 1.82 3.69 -4.21
N TYR A 51 1.29 3.93 -3.00
CA TYR A 51 -0.11 4.33 -2.83
C TYR A 51 -0.43 5.66 -3.51
N ALA A 52 0.43 6.68 -3.33
CA ALA A 52 0.28 7.97 -3.99
C ALA A 52 0.30 7.85 -5.52
N ALA A 53 1.24 7.06 -6.06
CA ALA A 53 1.32 6.80 -7.50
C ALA A 53 0.05 6.12 -8.03
N GLY A 54 -0.46 5.09 -7.35
CA GLY A 54 -1.71 4.43 -7.72
C GLY A 54 -2.91 5.38 -7.70
N THR A 55 -2.97 6.28 -6.70
CA THR A 55 -4.04 7.28 -6.61
C THR A 55 -3.93 8.32 -7.73
N LEU A 56 -2.72 8.78 -8.05
CA LEU A 56 -2.50 9.71 -9.15
C LEU A 56 -2.88 9.10 -10.50
N LEU A 57 -2.50 7.85 -10.76
CA LEU A 57 -2.92 7.14 -11.97
C LEU A 57 -4.45 7.20 -12.13
N ARG A 58 -5.20 6.88 -11.07
CA ARG A 58 -6.68 6.91 -11.11
C ARG A 58 -7.28 8.31 -11.27
N ILE A 59 -6.63 9.35 -10.76
CA ILE A 59 -7.12 10.74 -10.90
C ILE A 59 -6.93 11.24 -12.34
N PHE A 60 -5.84 10.85 -12.98
CA PHE A 60 -5.51 11.29 -14.34
C PHE A 60 -5.93 10.29 -15.42
N ASP A 61 -6.52 9.15 -15.01
CA ASP A 61 -7.02 8.14 -15.93
C ASP A 61 -8.12 8.73 -16.84
N GLN A 62 -7.96 8.49 -18.15
CA GLN A 62 -8.97 8.87 -19.12
C GLN A 62 -10.03 7.77 -19.19
N PRO A 63 -11.33 8.13 -19.25
CA PRO A 63 -12.41 7.15 -19.36
C PRO A 63 -12.20 6.24 -20.57
N GLY A 64 -11.91 4.95 -20.30
CA GLY A 64 -11.69 3.93 -21.34
C GLY A 64 -10.29 3.33 -21.39
N ALA A 65 -9.33 3.79 -20.60
CA ALA A 65 -8.00 3.19 -20.49
C ALA A 65 -7.99 2.02 -19.50
N THR A 66 -8.37 0.83 -19.96
CA THR A 66 -8.49 -0.38 -19.13
C THR A 66 -7.18 -0.83 -18.47
N GLY A 67 -6.03 -0.37 -18.97
CA GLY A 67 -4.72 -0.73 -18.42
C GLY A 67 -4.36 -0.02 -17.12
N ASP A 68 -4.85 1.19 -16.91
CA ASP A 68 -4.46 2.04 -15.79
C ASP A 68 -5.08 1.58 -14.46
N ASP A 69 -6.27 1.00 -14.50
CA ASP A 69 -6.92 0.39 -13.32
C ASP A 69 -6.11 -0.79 -12.77
N LEU A 70 -5.57 -1.64 -13.63
CA LEU A 70 -4.74 -2.76 -13.21
C LEU A 70 -3.39 -2.28 -12.66
N ALA A 71 -2.76 -1.29 -13.30
CA ALA A 71 -1.53 -0.69 -12.82
C ALA A 71 -1.71 -0.04 -11.45
N ALA A 72 -2.80 0.71 -11.25
CA ALA A 72 -3.16 1.28 -9.96
C ALA A 72 -3.38 0.19 -8.90
N ALA A 73 -4.07 -0.91 -9.24
CA ALA A 73 -4.31 -2.03 -8.34
C ALA A 73 -3.01 -2.72 -7.91
N VAL A 74 -2.07 -2.93 -8.83
CA VAL A 74 -0.73 -3.47 -8.50
C VAL A 74 0.00 -2.56 -7.52
N LEU A 75 -0.07 -1.25 -7.71
CA LEU A 75 0.53 -0.27 -6.80
C LEU A 75 -0.12 -0.29 -5.43
N TYR A 76 -1.45 -0.41 -5.33
CA TYR A 76 -2.15 -0.51 -4.04
C TYR A 76 -1.80 -1.80 -3.29
N VAL A 77 -1.83 -2.96 -3.97
CA VAL A 77 -1.44 -4.24 -3.36
C VAL A 77 0.03 -4.21 -2.95
N GLY A 78 0.91 -3.66 -3.80
CA GLY A 78 2.33 -3.46 -3.50
C GLY A 78 2.53 -2.57 -2.27
N SER A 79 1.77 -1.47 -2.17
CA SER A 79 1.83 -0.57 -1.01
C SER A 79 1.42 -1.28 0.28
N ALA A 80 0.34 -2.07 0.27
CA ALA A 80 -0.10 -2.84 1.43
C ALA A 80 0.92 -3.91 1.85
N LEU A 81 1.56 -4.58 0.88
CA LEU A 81 2.64 -5.53 1.14
C LEU A 81 3.87 -4.87 1.77
N LEU A 82 4.29 -3.70 1.25
CA LEU A 82 5.42 -2.94 1.78
C LEU A 82 5.11 -2.45 3.20
N LEU A 83 3.90 -1.96 3.44
CA LEU A 83 3.45 -1.54 4.76
C LEU A 83 3.46 -2.70 5.76
N ALA A 84 2.90 -3.85 5.37
CA ALA A 84 2.88 -5.06 6.19
C ALA A 84 4.30 -5.55 6.52
N ARG A 85 5.20 -5.57 5.53
CA ARG A 85 6.62 -5.90 5.73
C ARG A 85 7.32 -4.90 6.64
N GLY A 86 7.07 -3.61 6.48
CA GLY A 86 7.62 -2.56 7.33
C GLY A 86 7.19 -2.72 8.79
N LEU A 87 5.92 -3.07 9.04
CA LEU A 87 5.40 -3.37 10.39
C LEU A 87 6.11 -4.57 11.01
N LEU A 88 6.29 -5.66 10.26
CA LEU A 88 7.01 -6.85 10.74
C LEU A 88 8.48 -6.54 11.02
N ALA A 89 9.15 -5.85 10.09
CA ALA A 89 10.56 -5.48 10.24
C ALA A 89 10.80 -4.55 11.45
N ARG A 90 9.87 -3.62 11.73
CA ARG A 90 9.91 -2.78 12.93
C ARG A 90 9.90 -3.60 14.22
N CYS A 91 9.19 -4.72 14.21
CA CYS A 91 9.08 -5.61 15.38
C CYS A 91 10.15 -6.72 15.39
N GLY A 92 11.17 -6.65 14.52
CA GLY A 92 12.23 -7.65 14.43
C GLY A 92 11.76 -9.03 13.93
N VAL A 93 10.64 -9.07 13.22
CA VAL A 93 10.08 -10.31 12.66
C VAL A 93 10.54 -10.48 11.24
N ASP A 94 11.21 -11.58 10.96
CA ASP A 94 11.59 -11.94 9.60
C ASP A 94 10.33 -12.14 8.74
N ALA A 95 10.26 -11.36 7.67
CA ALA A 95 9.20 -11.49 6.67
C ALA A 95 9.49 -12.66 5.70
N GLU A 96 10.70 -13.24 5.74
CA GLU A 96 11.09 -14.40 4.96
C GLU A 96 10.29 -15.63 5.43
N GLY A 97 9.65 -16.33 4.49
CA GLY A 97 8.71 -17.43 4.79
C GLY A 97 7.31 -16.97 5.21
N SER A 98 7.02 -15.69 5.20
CA SER A 98 5.69 -15.17 5.47
C SER A 98 4.73 -15.45 4.30
N PRO A 99 3.49 -15.91 4.55
CA PRO A 99 2.48 -16.10 3.52
C PRO A 99 1.99 -14.78 2.89
N LEU A 100 2.50 -13.62 3.34
CA LEU A 100 2.14 -12.29 2.81
C LEU A 100 2.39 -12.19 1.30
N GLY A 101 3.54 -12.70 0.82
CA GLY A 101 3.86 -12.70 -0.61
C GLY A 101 2.89 -13.56 -1.41
N ALA A 102 2.60 -14.77 -0.93
CA ALA A 102 1.65 -15.68 -1.57
C ALA A 102 0.23 -15.09 -1.60
N LEU A 103 -0.20 -14.47 -0.50
CA LEU A 103 -1.50 -13.79 -0.43
C LEU A 103 -1.55 -12.60 -1.40
N GLY A 104 -0.47 -11.79 -1.48
CA GLY A 104 -0.39 -10.69 -2.43
C GLY A 104 -0.49 -11.14 -3.89
N ILE A 105 0.20 -12.23 -4.24
CA ILE A 105 0.10 -12.85 -5.58
C ILE A 105 -1.32 -13.35 -5.83
N ALA A 106 -1.95 -14.04 -4.87
CA ALA A 106 -3.32 -14.52 -5.01
C ALA A 106 -4.32 -13.35 -5.24
N ILE A 107 -4.16 -12.24 -4.53
CA ILE A 107 -4.98 -11.04 -4.74
C ILE A 107 -4.79 -10.51 -6.16
N LEU A 108 -3.54 -10.38 -6.63
CA LEU A 108 -3.26 -9.89 -7.99
C LEU A 108 -3.84 -10.82 -9.07
N VAL A 109 -3.77 -12.12 -8.89
CA VAL A 109 -4.36 -13.10 -9.82
C VAL A 109 -5.89 -12.96 -9.85
N LEU A 110 -6.54 -12.78 -8.69
CA LEU A 110 -7.98 -12.55 -8.63
C LEU A 110 -8.38 -11.22 -9.29
N LEU A 111 -7.63 -10.15 -9.05
CA LEU A 111 -7.86 -8.85 -9.68
C LEU A 111 -7.73 -8.93 -11.20
N LEU A 112 -6.71 -9.64 -11.69
CA LEU A 112 -6.51 -9.88 -13.12
C LEU A 112 -7.68 -10.68 -13.71
N HIS A 113 -8.15 -11.71 -13.00
CA HIS A 113 -9.29 -12.51 -13.41
C HIS A 113 -10.57 -11.66 -13.56
N PHE A 114 -10.93 -10.88 -12.55
CA PHE A 114 -12.11 -10.01 -12.60
C PHE A 114 -12.00 -8.92 -13.65
N HIS A 115 -10.80 -8.38 -13.84
CA HIS A 115 -10.57 -7.33 -14.83
C HIS A 115 -10.70 -7.86 -16.27
N ILE A 116 -10.07 -9.01 -16.58
CA ILE A 116 -9.99 -9.52 -17.97
C ILE A 116 -11.22 -10.38 -18.33
N MET A 117 -11.65 -11.27 -17.41
CA MET A 117 -12.66 -12.29 -17.74
C MET A 117 -14.09 -11.82 -17.54
N GLN A 118 -14.33 -11.01 -16.53
CA GLN A 118 -15.70 -10.64 -16.14
C GLN A 118 -16.03 -9.19 -16.37
N ASN A 119 -15.03 -8.34 -16.53
CA ASN A 119 -15.17 -6.87 -16.60
C ASN A 119 -16.11 -6.32 -15.49
N ASP A 120 -16.05 -6.93 -14.30
CA ASP A 120 -16.90 -6.66 -13.16
C ASP A 120 -16.21 -5.65 -12.23
N VAL A 121 -16.47 -4.37 -12.44
CA VAL A 121 -15.89 -3.26 -11.66
C VAL A 121 -16.21 -3.36 -10.17
N PRO A 122 -17.44 -3.69 -9.71
CA PRO A 122 -17.73 -3.93 -8.31
C PRO A 122 -16.90 -5.06 -7.70
N ALA A 123 -16.82 -6.23 -8.34
CA ALA A 123 -16.04 -7.37 -7.84
C ALA A 123 -14.55 -7.03 -7.75
N PHE A 124 -14.01 -6.32 -8.72
CA PHE A 124 -12.64 -5.82 -8.71
C PHE A 124 -12.37 -4.90 -7.50
N ALA A 125 -13.24 -3.91 -7.26
CA ALA A 125 -13.12 -2.97 -6.15
C ALA A 125 -13.21 -3.66 -4.78
N TYR A 126 -14.16 -4.60 -4.61
CA TYR A 126 -14.28 -5.40 -3.39
C TYR A 126 -13.06 -6.29 -3.16
N THR A 127 -12.58 -6.96 -4.21
CA THR A 127 -11.38 -7.82 -4.12
C THR A 127 -10.15 -7.02 -3.70
N LEU A 128 -9.98 -5.81 -4.25
CA LEU A 128 -8.89 -4.93 -3.88
C LEU A 128 -9.00 -4.51 -2.40
N GLY A 129 -10.16 -4.02 -1.96
CA GLY A 129 -10.38 -3.55 -0.59
C GLY A 129 -10.23 -4.67 0.45
N VAL A 130 -10.90 -5.81 0.23
CA VAL A 130 -10.81 -6.99 1.11
C VAL A 130 -9.40 -7.56 1.12
N GLY A 131 -8.75 -7.63 -0.05
CA GLY A 131 -7.39 -8.13 -0.20
C GLY A 131 -6.37 -7.30 0.58
N MET A 132 -6.43 -5.99 0.47
CA MET A 132 -5.57 -5.08 1.25
C MET A 132 -5.83 -5.22 2.76
N GLY A 133 -7.09 -5.29 3.18
CA GLY A 133 -7.48 -5.53 4.56
C GLY A 133 -6.94 -6.86 5.09
N ALA A 134 -7.03 -7.93 4.30
CA ALA A 134 -6.52 -9.26 4.65
C ALA A 134 -4.99 -9.26 4.83
N LEU A 135 -4.24 -8.57 3.98
CA LEU A 135 -2.79 -8.43 4.12
C LEU A 135 -2.40 -7.75 5.44
N LEU A 136 -3.07 -6.65 5.78
CA LEU A 136 -2.81 -5.93 7.04
C LEU A 136 -3.26 -6.75 8.26
N LEU A 137 -4.39 -7.45 8.17
CA LEU A 137 -4.87 -8.33 9.23
C LEU A 137 -3.90 -9.48 9.48
N LEU A 138 -3.37 -10.10 8.42
CA LEU A 138 -2.38 -11.17 8.52
C LEU A 138 -1.09 -10.67 9.20
N ALA A 139 -0.62 -9.48 8.84
CA ALA A 139 0.52 -8.84 9.52
C ALA A 139 0.21 -8.61 11.00
N TRP A 140 -0.96 -8.09 11.33
CA TRP A 140 -1.42 -7.88 12.71
C TRP A 140 -1.49 -9.19 13.49
N MET A 141 -2.04 -10.25 12.93
CA MET A 141 -2.12 -11.56 13.58
C MET A 141 -0.74 -12.15 13.90
N ARG A 142 0.23 -11.93 12.98
CA ARG A 142 1.63 -12.33 13.22
C ARG A 142 2.23 -11.57 14.41
N LEU A 143 2.02 -10.27 14.48
CA LEU A 143 2.44 -9.45 15.62
C LEU A 143 1.76 -9.87 16.93
N GLY A 144 0.46 -10.21 16.89
CA GLY A 144 -0.29 -10.67 18.06
C GLY A 144 0.22 -11.99 18.63
N LYS A 145 0.71 -12.90 17.78
CA LYS A 145 1.33 -14.16 18.25
C LYS A 145 2.65 -13.91 19.00
N LEU A 146 3.43 -12.93 18.56
CA LEU A 146 4.68 -12.57 19.22
C LEU A 146 4.47 -11.89 20.58
N ARG A 147 3.46 -11.02 20.69
CA ARG A 147 3.10 -10.39 21.99
C ARG A 147 2.70 -11.42 23.06
N ARG A 148 2.18 -12.58 22.64
CA ARG A 148 1.82 -13.67 23.59
C ARG A 148 3.01 -14.57 23.93
N GLY A 149 4.05 -14.60 23.10
CA GLY A 149 5.24 -15.45 23.29
C GLY A 149 6.44 -14.73 23.88
N ALA A 150 6.52 -13.41 23.75
CA ALA A 150 7.57 -12.62 24.36
C ALA A 150 7.07 -12.08 25.71
N ALA A 151 7.74 -12.46 26.79
CA ALA A 151 7.55 -11.87 28.11
C ALA A 151 7.54 -10.34 28.02
N ALA A 152 6.77 -9.69 28.90
CA ALA A 152 6.52 -8.24 28.93
C ALA A 152 7.78 -7.35 28.89
N ASP A 153 8.97 -7.92 28.99
CA ASP A 153 10.26 -7.22 29.07
C ASP A 153 10.69 -6.56 27.73
N GLN A 154 10.20 -7.01 26.59
CA GLN A 154 10.57 -6.39 25.31
C GLN A 154 9.78 -5.10 24.98
N VAL A 155 8.70 -4.81 25.70
CA VAL A 155 7.91 -3.59 25.49
C VAL A 155 8.53 -2.37 26.19
N LEU A 156 9.46 -2.57 27.11
CA LEU A 156 10.09 -1.51 27.91
C LEU A 156 11.34 -0.86 27.24
N TYR A 157 11.73 -1.30 26.06
CA TYR A 157 12.88 -0.73 25.33
C TYR A 157 12.46 0.19 24.17
N TRP A 158 11.28 0.83 24.27
CA TRP A 158 10.79 1.81 23.28
C TRP A 158 10.63 3.19 23.89
#